data_23226e421627900e8d5460831174d03d
#
_entry.id   23226e421627900e8d5460831174d03d
#
_cell.length_a   1.000
_cell.length_b   1.000
_cell.length_c   1.000
_cell.angle_alpha   90.00
_cell.angle_beta   90.00
_cell.angle_gamma   90.00
#
_symmetry.space_group_name_H-M   'P 1'
#
loop_
_entity.id
_entity.type
_entity.pdbx_description
1 polymer ?
#
loop_
_entity_poly.entity_id
_entity_poly.type
_entity_poly.pdbx_seq_one_letter_code
_entity_poly.pdbx_strand_id
1 'polypeptide(L)'
;MRYLVTGATGFIGRRMLRHLTDGGHDVTALVRAIPALPGVRTAYGDLATGAGLLAAVQGVDRVIHLAGVTKAPSHHLYDRVNAEGTRRLCAALAALPEPPRLVHCSSLAAAGPGRQRREEEEPAPVSAYGRSKLGGEHALREVAHRVPGVIVRPPIVYGPGDREFLPRLVTAVRTGLLPAIGRRGPRHYSLIHVDDLCQALLTAADSGAPGAIYHVSDGTEHLWADIGAAVAAVLGRRAPRVVHIPGGVAVAAARVFGRGSVLNPDKVAEALHPAWTSAPGRLPFTPEITLPEGLRAALTA
;
A
#
# COMPACT_ATOMS: atom_id res chain seq x y z
N MET A 1 -6.53 -23.76 -1.24
CA MET A 1 -7.58 -22.76 -1.03
C MET A 1 -7.78 -21.94 -2.29
N ARG A 2 -9.00 -21.41 -2.50
CA ARG A 2 -9.38 -20.57 -3.65
C ARG A 2 -9.29 -19.10 -3.25
N TYR A 3 -8.39 -18.36 -3.90
CA TYR A 3 -8.18 -16.93 -3.63
C TYR A 3 -8.71 -16.06 -4.77
N LEU A 4 -9.36 -14.95 -4.42
CA LEU A 4 -9.59 -13.83 -5.33
C LEU A 4 -8.62 -12.71 -4.98
N VAL A 5 -7.85 -12.23 -5.96
CA VAL A 5 -6.94 -11.09 -5.80
C VAL A 5 -7.44 -9.92 -6.64
N THR A 6 -7.80 -8.82 -6.00
CA THR A 6 -8.08 -7.56 -6.70
C THR A 6 -6.80 -6.73 -6.81
N GLY A 7 -6.67 -5.89 -7.83
CA GLY A 7 -5.42 -5.16 -8.06
C GLY A 7 -4.25 -6.05 -8.49
N ALA A 8 -4.53 -7.24 -8.98
CA ALA A 8 -3.59 -8.28 -9.37
C ALA A 8 -2.53 -7.83 -10.40
N THR A 9 -2.81 -6.85 -11.24
CA THR A 9 -1.89 -6.30 -12.25
C THR A 9 -0.94 -5.22 -11.70
N GLY A 10 -1.17 -4.77 -10.46
CA GLY A 10 -0.33 -3.78 -9.77
C GLY A 10 0.99 -4.35 -9.25
N PHE A 11 1.79 -3.49 -8.64
CA PHE A 11 3.09 -3.84 -8.07
C PHE A 11 2.97 -4.96 -7.02
N ILE A 12 2.21 -4.74 -5.95
CA ILE A 12 1.98 -5.74 -4.89
C ILE A 12 1.20 -6.94 -5.45
N GLY A 13 0.20 -6.69 -6.32
CA GLY A 13 -0.65 -7.74 -6.86
C GLY A 13 0.12 -8.80 -7.64
N ARG A 14 1.07 -8.41 -8.50
CA ARG A 14 1.90 -9.35 -9.27
C ARG A 14 2.77 -10.23 -8.36
N ARG A 15 3.27 -9.69 -7.26
CA ARG A 15 4.02 -10.47 -6.26
C ARG A 15 3.09 -11.41 -5.50
N MET A 16 1.95 -10.93 -5.07
CA MET A 16 0.93 -11.75 -4.40
C MET A 16 0.48 -12.94 -5.26
N LEU A 17 0.25 -12.73 -6.56
CA LEU A 17 -0.08 -13.83 -7.46
C LEU A 17 1.00 -14.92 -7.44
N ARG A 18 2.29 -14.56 -7.48
CA ARG A 18 3.40 -15.52 -7.41
C ARG A 18 3.40 -16.27 -6.08
N HIS A 19 3.36 -15.55 -4.95
CA HIS A 19 3.31 -16.19 -3.64
C HIS A 19 2.17 -17.22 -3.51
N LEU A 20 0.99 -16.87 -4.04
CA LEU A 20 -0.17 -17.76 -3.99
C LEU A 20 -0.03 -18.97 -4.94
N THR A 21 0.46 -18.75 -6.17
CA THR A 21 0.66 -19.86 -7.14
C THR A 21 1.78 -20.79 -6.70
N ASP A 22 2.89 -20.25 -6.21
CA ASP A 22 4.02 -21.03 -5.70
C ASP A 22 3.62 -21.83 -4.43
N GLY A 23 2.69 -21.29 -3.64
CA GLY A 23 2.06 -21.97 -2.50
C GLY A 23 1.00 -23.01 -2.88
N GLY A 24 0.79 -23.28 -4.17
CA GLY A 24 -0.16 -24.29 -4.66
C GLY A 24 -1.63 -23.92 -4.47
N HIS A 25 -1.93 -22.61 -4.37
CA HIS A 25 -3.31 -22.13 -4.24
C HIS A 25 -3.98 -21.96 -5.60
N ASP A 26 -5.29 -22.08 -5.60
CA ASP A 26 -6.13 -21.78 -6.75
C ASP A 26 -6.45 -20.28 -6.79
N VAL A 27 -5.91 -19.57 -7.78
CA VAL A 27 -5.91 -18.10 -7.80
C VAL A 27 -6.74 -17.56 -8.95
N THR A 28 -7.64 -16.64 -8.63
CA THR A 28 -8.39 -15.85 -9.60
C THR A 28 -8.03 -14.37 -9.44
N ALA A 29 -7.60 -13.73 -10.51
CA ALA A 29 -7.34 -12.30 -10.57
C ALA A 29 -8.59 -11.54 -11.00
N LEU A 30 -9.05 -10.56 -10.20
CA LEU A 30 -10.10 -9.64 -10.62
C LEU A 30 -9.51 -8.59 -11.57
N VAL A 31 -10.04 -8.52 -12.79
CA VAL A 31 -9.51 -7.64 -13.85
C VAL A 31 -10.64 -6.89 -14.57
N ARG A 32 -10.35 -5.67 -15.02
CA ARG A 32 -11.28 -4.85 -15.83
C ARG A 32 -11.18 -5.12 -17.33
N ALA A 33 -10.05 -5.67 -17.75
CA ALA A 33 -9.79 -6.16 -19.10
C ALA A 33 -8.90 -7.40 -18.95
N ILE A 34 -8.93 -8.31 -19.90
CA ILE A 34 -8.18 -9.56 -19.81
C ILE A 34 -6.69 -9.29 -20.07
N PRO A 35 -5.83 -9.27 -19.05
CA PRO A 35 -4.39 -9.20 -19.21
C PRO A 35 -3.85 -10.61 -19.48
N ALA A 36 -2.69 -10.70 -20.09
CA ALA A 36 -1.94 -11.96 -20.10
C ALA A 36 -1.36 -12.18 -18.67
N LEU A 37 -1.99 -13.05 -17.90
CA LEU A 37 -1.52 -13.53 -16.59
C LEU A 37 -1.35 -15.06 -16.69
N PRO A 38 -0.20 -15.56 -17.16
CA PRO A 38 0.03 -16.99 -17.32
C PRO A 38 -0.18 -17.75 -15.99
N GLY A 39 -0.91 -18.88 -16.07
CA GLY A 39 -1.14 -19.73 -14.89
C GLY A 39 -2.14 -19.21 -13.86
N VAL A 40 -2.79 -18.06 -14.12
CA VAL A 40 -3.78 -17.47 -13.21
C VAL A 40 -5.12 -17.33 -13.91
N ARG A 41 -6.19 -17.81 -13.28
CA ARG A 41 -7.54 -17.55 -13.76
C ARG A 41 -7.90 -16.07 -13.64
N THR A 42 -8.75 -15.59 -14.53
CA THR A 42 -9.22 -14.21 -14.50
C THR A 42 -10.75 -14.17 -14.37
N ALA A 43 -11.25 -13.25 -13.56
CA ALA A 43 -12.66 -12.90 -13.49
C ALA A 43 -12.81 -11.42 -13.84
N TYR A 44 -13.83 -11.10 -14.64
CA TYR A 44 -14.15 -9.70 -14.92
C TYR A 44 -14.80 -9.05 -13.70
N GLY A 45 -14.35 -7.83 -13.37
CA GLY A 45 -15.01 -7.01 -12.37
C GLY A 45 -14.41 -5.61 -12.29
N ASP A 46 -15.28 -4.64 -12.09
CA ASP A 46 -14.91 -3.23 -11.96
C ASP A 46 -15.42 -2.66 -10.63
N LEU A 47 -14.49 -2.33 -9.75
CA LEU A 47 -14.78 -1.70 -8.46
C LEU A 47 -15.46 -0.33 -8.61
N ALA A 48 -15.15 0.41 -9.68
CA ALA A 48 -15.71 1.74 -9.88
C ALA A 48 -17.20 1.73 -10.25
N THR A 49 -17.69 0.64 -10.83
CA THR A 49 -19.08 0.46 -11.24
C THR A 49 -19.83 -0.61 -10.44
N GLY A 50 -19.09 -1.57 -9.86
CA GLY A 50 -19.64 -2.76 -9.21
C GLY A 50 -19.90 -3.92 -10.17
N ALA A 51 -19.74 -3.72 -11.48
CA ALA A 51 -20.00 -4.75 -12.47
C ALA A 51 -19.13 -5.99 -12.23
N GLY A 52 -19.73 -7.19 -12.33
CA GLY A 52 -19.06 -8.48 -12.22
C GLY A 52 -18.60 -8.90 -10.83
N LEU A 53 -18.70 -8.03 -9.80
CA LEU A 53 -18.14 -8.32 -8.48
C LEU A 53 -18.83 -9.52 -7.81
N LEU A 54 -20.16 -9.59 -7.85
CA LEU A 54 -20.90 -10.70 -7.22
C LEU A 54 -20.51 -12.06 -7.83
N ALA A 55 -20.39 -12.13 -9.15
CA ALA A 55 -19.95 -13.35 -9.83
C ALA A 55 -18.49 -13.71 -9.47
N ALA A 56 -17.62 -12.70 -9.38
CA ALA A 56 -16.20 -12.92 -9.10
C ALA A 56 -15.93 -13.41 -7.67
N VAL A 57 -16.78 -13.09 -6.68
CA VAL A 57 -16.61 -13.52 -5.29
C VAL A 57 -17.26 -14.87 -4.99
N GLN A 58 -18.04 -15.44 -5.92
CA GLN A 58 -18.66 -16.76 -5.73
C GLN A 58 -17.63 -17.87 -5.68
N GLY A 59 -17.80 -18.75 -4.71
CA GLY A 59 -16.99 -19.97 -4.61
C GLY A 59 -15.53 -19.73 -4.24
N VAL A 60 -15.12 -18.55 -3.75
CA VAL A 60 -13.78 -18.30 -3.20
C VAL A 60 -13.75 -18.45 -1.69
N ASP A 61 -12.60 -18.81 -1.13
CA ASP A 61 -12.41 -19.01 0.31
C ASP A 61 -11.82 -17.76 0.96
N ARG A 62 -11.02 -16.97 0.20
CA ARG A 62 -10.28 -15.79 0.65
C ARG A 62 -10.28 -14.71 -0.43
N VAL A 63 -10.36 -13.46 -0.01
CA VAL A 63 -10.18 -12.30 -0.89
C VAL A 63 -9.04 -11.44 -0.39
N ILE A 64 -8.01 -11.21 -1.23
CA ILE A 64 -6.94 -10.25 -0.98
C ILE A 64 -7.24 -8.99 -1.80
N HIS A 65 -7.66 -7.94 -1.12
CA HIS A 65 -8.06 -6.69 -1.76
C HIS A 65 -6.92 -5.68 -1.81
N LEU A 66 -6.19 -5.68 -2.94
CA LEU A 66 -5.05 -4.80 -3.22
C LEU A 66 -5.42 -3.67 -4.19
N ALA A 67 -6.60 -3.72 -4.80
CA ALA A 67 -7.00 -2.71 -5.75
C ALA A 67 -7.14 -1.34 -5.07
N GLY A 68 -6.56 -0.34 -5.70
CA GLY A 68 -6.61 1.04 -5.27
C GLY A 68 -5.77 1.92 -6.18
N VAL A 69 -6.02 3.22 -6.14
CA VAL A 69 -5.22 4.21 -6.83
C VAL A 69 -4.39 4.99 -5.81
N THR A 70 -3.08 5.07 -6.05
CA THR A 70 -2.11 5.83 -5.23
C THR A 70 -1.85 7.22 -5.78
N LYS A 71 -2.25 7.44 -7.05
CA LYS A 71 -2.22 8.73 -7.76
C LYS A 71 -3.53 8.90 -8.51
N ALA A 72 -4.15 10.05 -8.37
CA ALA A 72 -5.37 10.38 -9.07
C ALA A 72 -5.38 11.86 -9.48
N PRO A 73 -5.94 12.19 -10.66
CA PRO A 73 -6.08 13.57 -11.12
C PRO A 73 -7.10 14.38 -10.28
N SER A 74 -7.96 13.69 -9.53
CA SER A 74 -8.96 14.33 -8.66
C SER A 74 -9.17 13.56 -7.36
N HIS A 75 -9.64 14.24 -6.31
CA HIS A 75 -10.03 13.59 -5.06
C HIS A 75 -11.18 12.59 -5.28
N HIS A 76 -12.13 12.95 -6.14
CA HIS A 76 -13.26 12.08 -6.48
C HIS A 76 -12.83 10.71 -7.05
N LEU A 77 -11.72 10.65 -7.80
CA LEU A 77 -11.26 9.35 -8.30
C LEU A 77 -10.67 8.48 -7.18
N TYR A 78 -10.01 9.08 -6.18
CA TYR A 78 -9.59 8.35 -4.99
C TYR A 78 -10.80 7.75 -4.27
N ASP A 79 -11.82 8.56 -4.00
CA ASP A 79 -13.03 8.11 -3.28
C ASP A 79 -13.77 7.05 -4.06
N ARG A 80 -13.97 7.27 -5.38
CA ARG A 80 -14.68 6.33 -6.25
C ARG A 80 -14.04 4.95 -6.32
N VAL A 81 -12.69 4.86 -6.29
CA VAL A 81 -11.98 3.58 -6.40
C VAL A 81 -11.68 3.00 -5.02
N ASN A 82 -11.07 3.80 -4.12
CA ASN A 82 -10.55 3.27 -2.85
C ASN A 82 -11.64 3.12 -1.78
N ALA A 83 -12.60 4.05 -1.69
CA ALA A 83 -13.69 3.99 -0.71
C ALA A 83 -14.90 3.28 -1.28
N GLU A 84 -15.52 3.86 -2.33
CA GLU A 84 -16.76 3.33 -2.90
C GLU A 84 -16.54 1.98 -3.61
N GLY A 85 -15.38 1.79 -4.24
CA GLY A 85 -15.00 0.50 -4.83
C GLY A 85 -14.88 -0.60 -3.79
N THR A 86 -14.27 -0.31 -2.64
CA THR A 86 -14.21 -1.24 -1.51
C THR A 86 -15.61 -1.50 -0.94
N ARG A 87 -16.46 -0.46 -0.81
CA ARG A 87 -17.85 -0.64 -0.35
C ARG A 87 -18.64 -1.58 -1.26
N ARG A 88 -18.51 -1.44 -2.59
CA ARG A 88 -19.17 -2.35 -3.54
C ARG A 88 -18.66 -3.79 -3.42
N LEU A 89 -17.36 -3.98 -3.24
CA LEU A 89 -16.80 -5.31 -2.98
C LEU A 89 -17.35 -5.90 -1.67
N CYS A 90 -17.36 -5.12 -0.60
CA CYS A 90 -17.92 -5.53 0.69
C CYS A 90 -19.41 -5.89 0.59
N ALA A 91 -20.19 -5.13 -0.17
CA ALA A 91 -21.61 -5.43 -0.41
C ALA A 91 -21.79 -6.73 -1.20
N ALA A 92 -20.95 -6.98 -2.23
CA ALA A 92 -20.98 -8.24 -2.97
C ALA A 92 -20.64 -9.44 -2.09
N LEU A 93 -19.66 -9.30 -1.20
CA LEU A 93 -19.31 -10.34 -0.22
C LEU A 93 -20.43 -10.58 0.79
N ALA A 94 -21.00 -9.52 1.35
CA ALA A 94 -22.08 -9.62 2.33
C ALA A 94 -23.38 -10.23 1.76
N ALA A 95 -23.56 -10.20 0.45
CA ALA A 95 -24.71 -10.82 -0.24
C ALA A 95 -24.60 -12.35 -0.34
N LEU A 96 -23.42 -12.93 -0.10
CA LEU A 96 -23.24 -14.38 -0.14
C LEU A 96 -23.81 -15.03 1.14
N PRO A 97 -24.35 -16.26 1.06
CA PRO A 97 -24.77 -17.02 2.25
C PRO A 97 -23.62 -17.23 3.24
N GLU A 98 -22.45 -17.60 2.73
CA GLU A 98 -21.20 -17.79 3.47
C GLU A 98 -20.11 -16.88 2.88
N PRO A 99 -19.96 -15.65 3.40
CA PRO A 99 -18.97 -14.72 2.90
C PRO A 99 -17.53 -15.21 3.13
N PRO A 100 -16.67 -15.16 2.11
CA PRO A 100 -15.25 -15.47 2.27
C PRO A 100 -14.57 -14.43 3.16
N ARG A 101 -13.43 -14.81 3.71
CA ARG A 101 -12.60 -13.89 4.47
C ARG A 101 -11.99 -12.81 3.56
N LEU A 102 -12.08 -11.56 3.97
CA LEU A 102 -11.51 -10.40 3.26
C LEU A 102 -10.29 -9.85 3.99
N VAL A 103 -9.13 -9.79 3.32
CA VAL A 103 -7.99 -9.00 3.76
C VAL A 103 -7.93 -7.72 2.93
N HIS A 104 -8.19 -6.59 3.56
CA HIS A 104 -8.11 -5.28 2.94
C HIS A 104 -6.73 -4.65 3.15
N CYS A 105 -5.94 -4.54 2.09
CA CYS A 105 -4.69 -3.80 2.10
C CYS A 105 -4.99 -2.30 2.09
N SER A 106 -5.01 -1.69 3.27
CA SER A 106 -5.14 -0.24 3.48
C SER A 106 -3.78 0.45 3.31
N SER A 107 -3.44 1.39 4.17
CA SER A 107 -2.16 2.11 4.19
C SER A 107 -1.95 2.78 5.55
N LEU A 108 -0.70 2.96 5.96
CA LEU A 108 -0.37 3.83 7.10
C LEU A 108 -0.84 5.28 6.86
N ALA A 109 -1.05 5.69 5.60
CA ALA A 109 -1.65 6.98 5.26
C ALA A 109 -3.09 7.13 5.79
N ALA A 110 -3.83 6.04 5.98
CA ALA A 110 -5.15 6.07 6.62
C ALA A 110 -5.06 6.35 8.13
N ALA A 111 -4.02 5.84 8.80
CA ALA A 111 -3.75 6.18 10.20
C ALA A 111 -3.34 7.65 10.37
N GLY A 112 -2.64 8.21 9.37
CA GLY A 112 -2.09 9.55 9.41
C GLY A 112 -0.64 9.59 9.91
N PRO A 113 0.00 10.79 9.86
CA PRO A 113 1.39 10.96 10.26
C PRO A 113 1.56 10.80 11.78
N GLY A 114 2.75 10.42 12.17
CA GLY A 114 3.15 10.31 13.57
C GLY A 114 4.35 9.40 13.70
N ARG A 115 4.95 9.42 14.89
CA ARG A 115 6.03 8.53 15.25
C ARG A 115 5.49 7.40 16.12
N GLN A 116 5.82 6.15 15.77
CA GLN A 116 5.35 4.95 16.48
C GLN A 116 3.81 4.88 16.60
N ARG A 117 3.10 5.19 15.50
CA ARG A 117 1.63 5.13 15.45
C ARG A 117 1.14 3.73 15.80
N ARG A 118 0.20 3.65 16.73
CA ARG A 118 -0.42 2.40 17.17
C ARG A 118 -1.71 2.12 16.39
N GLU A 119 -2.11 0.87 16.36
CA GLU A 119 -3.28 0.38 15.61
C GLU A 119 -4.60 0.91 16.18
N GLU A 120 -4.66 1.12 17.50
CA GLU A 120 -5.82 1.61 18.24
C GLU A 120 -5.96 3.14 18.26
N GLU A 121 -4.97 3.89 17.80
CA GLU A 121 -5.06 5.34 17.76
C GLU A 121 -6.05 5.82 16.71
N GLU A 122 -6.78 6.89 17.02
CA GLU A 122 -7.72 7.51 16.09
C GLU A 122 -7.04 7.92 14.79
N PRO A 123 -7.60 7.52 13.63
CA PRO A 123 -7.07 7.88 12.34
C PRO A 123 -7.11 9.39 12.08
N ALA A 124 -6.02 9.95 11.58
CA ALA A 124 -5.90 11.38 11.26
C ALA A 124 -5.25 11.59 9.87
N PRO A 125 -5.85 11.10 8.77
CA PRO A 125 -5.28 11.19 7.43
C PRO A 125 -5.18 12.63 6.94
N VAL A 126 -4.01 13.01 6.40
CA VAL A 126 -3.72 14.37 5.94
C VAL A 126 -3.85 14.53 4.42
N SER A 127 -3.93 13.44 3.66
CA SER A 127 -4.05 13.44 2.20
C SER A 127 -5.42 12.91 1.74
N ALA A 128 -5.83 13.24 0.51
CA ALA A 128 -7.05 12.66 -0.07
C ALA A 128 -6.89 11.14 -0.26
N TYR A 129 -5.69 10.70 -0.61
CA TYR A 129 -5.36 9.26 -0.64
C TYR A 129 -5.59 8.61 0.72
N GLY A 130 -5.03 9.14 1.80
CA GLY A 130 -5.20 8.60 3.15
C GLY A 130 -6.67 8.56 3.58
N ARG A 131 -7.43 9.64 3.32
CA ARG A 131 -8.88 9.68 3.60
C ARG A 131 -9.65 8.63 2.81
N SER A 132 -9.33 8.42 1.53
CA SER A 132 -10.00 7.41 0.71
C SER A 132 -9.70 5.99 1.16
N LYS A 133 -8.47 5.71 1.64
CA LYS A 133 -8.12 4.41 2.24
C LYS A 133 -8.89 4.19 3.54
N LEU A 134 -9.00 5.20 4.39
CA LEU A 134 -9.83 5.16 5.61
C LEU A 134 -11.30 4.93 5.26
N GLY A 135 -11.82 5.54 4.18
CA GLY A 135 -13.17 5.27 3.67
C GLY A 135 -13.39 3.80 3.29
N GLY A 136 -12.38 3.15 2.71
CA GLY A 136 -12.41 1.70 2.45
C GLY A 136 -12.44 0.86 3.72
N GLU A 137 -11.70 1.26 4.76
CA GLU A 137 -11.74 0.61 6.08
C GLU A 137 -13.12 0.72 6.73
N HIS A 138 -13.75 1.89 6.64
CA HIS A 138 -15.11 2.10 7.13
C HIS A 138 -16.11 1.20 6.40
N ALA A 139 -15.99 1.09 5.07
CA ALA A 139 -16.84 0.21 4.28
C ALA A 139 -16.77 -1.27 4.71
N LEU A 140 -15.57 -1.75 5.10
CA LEU A 140 -15.42 -3.09 5.65
C LEU A 140 -16.04 -3.22 7.05
N ARG A 141 -15.89 -2.21 7.91
CA ARG A 141 -16.50 -2.18 9.24
C ARG A 141 -18.03 -2.20 9.20
N GLU A 142 -18.65 -1.51 8.23
CA GLU A 142 -20.11 -1.49 8.03
C GLU A 142 -20.69 -2.91 7.85
N VAL A 143 -19.93 -3.83 7.26
CA VAL A 143 -20.34 -5.22 7.00
C VAL A 143 -19.66 -6.25 7.91
N ALA A 144 -18.96 -5.82 8.96
CA ALA A 144 -18.18 -6.72 9.82
C ALA A 144 -19.01 -7.80 10.51
N HIS A 145 -20.32 -7.57 10.70
CA HIS A 145 -21.26 -8.55 11.25
C HIS A 145 -21.54 -9.72 10.28
N ARG A 146 -21.21 -9.57 9.00
CA ARG A 146 -21.41 -10.59 7.93
C ARG A 146 -20.09 -11.09 7.37
N VAL A 147 -19.16 -10.17 7.07
CA VAL A 147 -17.91 -10.45 6.36
C VAL A 147 -16.76 -10.53 7.35
N PRO A 148 -16.10 -11.68 7.53
CA PRO A 148 -14.93 -11.79 8.40
C PRO A 148 -13.74 -11.08 7.77
N GLY A 149 -13.63 -9.78 8.01
CA GLY A 149 -12.64 -8.89 7.39
C GLY A 149 -11.49 -8.53 8.30
N VAL A 150 -10.31 -8.33 7.72
CA VAL A 150 -9.09 -7.88 8.38
C VAL A 150 -8.51 -6.71 7.58
N ILE A 151 -8.00 -5.69 8.27
CA ILE A 151 -7.36 -4.52 7.68
C ILE A 151 -5.86 -4.58 7.94
N VAL A 152 -5.06 -4.43 6.89
CA VAL A 152 -3.60 -4.32 6.99
C VAL A 152 -3.17 -2.95 6.48
N ARG A 153 -2.42 -2.20 7.29
CA ARG A 153 -1.90 -0.87 6.98
C ARG A 153 -0.39 -0.93 6.78
N PRO A 154 0.10 -1.18 5.56
CA PRO A 154 1.52 -1.09 5.27
C PRO A 154 1.98 0.38 5.21
N PRO A 155 3.27 0.65 5.52
CA PRO A 155 3.94 1.93 5.29
C PRO A 155 4.37 2.06 3.82
N ILE A 156 5.55 2.64 3.56
CA ILE A 156 6.17 2.63 2.24
C ILE A 156 6.54 1.20 1.86
N VAL A 157 5.99 0.73 0.75
CA VAL A 157 6.30 -0.59 0.17
C VAL A 157 7.31 -0.42 -0.94
N TYR A 158 8.39 -1.21 -0.90
CA TYR A 158 9.45 -1.18 -1.91
C TYR A 158 9.85 -2.61 -2.32
N GLY A 159 10.58 -2.73 -3.42
CA GLY A 159 11.09 -4.03 -3.90
C GLY A 159 11.08 -4.15 -5.42
N PRO A 160 11.37 -5.34 -5.97
CA PRO A 160 11.38 -5.57 -7.41
C PRO A 160 10.04 -5.27 -8.07
N GLY A 161 10.04 -4.37 -9.06
CA GLY A 161 8.84 -3.92 -9.76
C GLY A 161 8.22 -2.63 -9.21
N ASP A 162 8.80 -2.02 -8.17
CA ASP A 162 8.40 -0.69 -7.71
C ASP A 162 8.68 0.37 -8.80
N ARG A 163 7.63 1.11 -9.16
CA ARG A 163 7.69 2.17 -10.18
C ARG A 163 7.56 3.57 -9.61
N GLU A 164 7.47 3.70 -8.29
CA GLU A 164 7.16 4.98 -7.66
C GLU A 164 8.22 5.45 -6.69
N PHE A 165 8.57 4.66 -5.69
CA PHE A 165 9.44 5.05 -4.60
C PHE A 165 10.92 4.91 -4.96
N LEU A 166 11.36 3.72 -5.35
CA LEU A 166 12.76 3.46 -5.70
C LEU A 166 13.28 4.29 -6.88
N PRO A 167 12.55 4.48 -8.00
CA PRO A 167 13.04 5.32 -9.09
C PRO A 167 13.34 6.76 -8.67
N ARG A 168 12.57 7.30 -7.71
CA ARG A 168 12.81 8.66 -7.19
C ARG A 168 14.07 8.70 -6.33
N LEU A 169 14.30 7.71 -5.49
CA LEU A 169 15.51 7.60 -4.69
C LEU A 169 16.75 7.42 -5.56
N VAL A 170 16.68 6.57 -6.59
CA VAL A 170 17.75 6.41 -7.57
C VAL A 170 18.07 7.74 -8.26
N THR A 171 17.06 8.50 -8.64
CA THR A 171 17.24 9.84 -9.22
C THR A 171 17.91 10.79 -8.22
N ALA A 172 17.46 10.80 -6.96
CA ALA A 172 18.07 11.63 -5.91
C ALA A 172 19.54 11.27 -5.69
N VAL A 173 19.88 9.98 -5.65
CA VAL A 173 21.26 9.51 -5.53
C VAL A 173 22.10 9.91 -6.74
N ARG A 174 21.56 9.80 -7.96
CA ARG A 174 22.26 10.18 -9.19
C ARG A 174 22.54 11.68 -9.27
N THR A 175 21.63 12.49 -8.78
CA THR A 175 21.79 13.96 -8.72
C THR A 175 22.59 14.44 -7.50
N GLY A 176 22.81 13.55 -6.53
CA GLY A 176 23.47 13.88 -5.26
C GLY A 176 22.60 14.69 -4.30
N LEU A 177 21.30 14.88 -4.59
CA LEU A 177 20.39 15.72 -3.82
C LEU A 177 19.15 14.92 -3.39
N LEU A 178 18.92 14.80 -2.09
CA LEU A 178 17.76 14.12 -1.50
C LEU A 178 16.79 15.18 -0.92
N PRO A 179 15.67 15.45 -1.58
CA PRO A 179 14.75 16.50 -1.13
C PRO A 179 14.03 16.07 0.16
N ALA A 180 13.89 17.02 1.09
CA ALA A 180 13.09 16.90 2.30
C ALA A 180 12.17 18.13 2.42
N ILE A 181 10.85 17.92 2.35
CA ILE A 181 9.87 19.01 2.32
C ILE A 181 9.47 19.41 3.74
N GLY A 182 9.41 20.71 4.06
CA GLY A 182 8.91 21.24 5.30
C GLY A 182 10.01 21.68 6.27
N ARG A 183 9.79 21.51 7.58
CA ARG A 183 10.74 21.95 8.62
C ARG A 183 12.05 21.16 8.56
N ARG A 184 13.16 21.82 8.88
CA ARG A 184 14.45 21.16 9.03
C ARG A 184 14.42 20.19 10.23
N GLY A 185 15.14 19.08 10.09
CA GLY A 185 15.24 18.05 11.11
C GLY A 185 15.19 16.64 10.55
N PRO A 186 15.36 15.64 11.39
CA PRO A 186 15.29 14.24 11.00
C PRO A 186 13.88 13.89 10.52
N ARG A 187 13.81 12.97 9.57
CA ARG A 187 12.55 12.42 9.07
C ARG A 187 12.57 10.92 9.20
N HIS A 188 11.52 10.39 9.75
CA HIS A 188 11.41 9.01 10.17
C HIS A 188 10.35 8.29 9.35
N TYR A 189 10.70 7.13 8.80
CA TYR A 189 9.80 6.31 7.99
C TYR A 189 9.89 4.86 8.40
N SER A 190 8.77 4.16 8.43
CA SER A 190 8.72 2.71 8.34
C SER A 190 8.69 2.28 6.87
N LEU A 191 9.27 1.14 6.57
CA LEU A 191 9.25 0.51 5.26
C LEU A 191 8.84 -0.95 5.39
N ILE A 192 8.49 -1.56 4.27
CA ILE A 192 8.33 -3.01 4.16
C ILE A 192 8.69 -3.47 2.75
N HIS A 193 9.43 -4.57 2.65
CA HIS A 193 9.65 -5.19 1.35
C HIS A 193 8.36 -5.81 0.81
N VAL A 194 8.17 -5.80 -0.50
CA VAL A 194 6.92 -6.27 -1.13
C VAL A 194 6.64 -7.75 -0.85
N ASP A 195 7.67 -8.59 -0.71
CA ASP A 195 7.49 -10.00 -0.39
C ASP A 195 7.09 -10.20 1.08
N ASP A 196 7.69 -9.46 2.00
CA ASP A 196 7.28 -9.44 3.41
C ASP A 196 5.84 -8.95 3.57
N LEU A 197 5.45 -7.93 2.78
CA LEU A 197 4.04 -7.51 2.76
C LEU A 197 3.11 -8.61 2.25
N CYS A 198 3.51 -9.36 1.22
CA CYS A 198 2.72 -10.49 0.75
C CYS A 198 2.56 -11.55 1.85
N GLN A 199 3.61 -11.89 2.56
CA GLN A 199 3.56 -12.82 3.69
C GLN A 199 2.68 -12.29 4.83
N ALA A 200 2.81 -11.01 5.18
CA ALA A 200 1.95 -10.39 6.20
C ALA A 200 0.45 -10.44 5.82
N LEU A 201 0.12 -10.20 4.55
CA LEU A 201 -1.26 -10.30 4.06
C LEU A 201 -1.79 -11.76 4.09
N LEU A 202 -0.95 -12.74 3.79
CA LEU A 202 -1.30 -14.17 3.90
C LEU A 202 -1.46 -14.58 5.37
N THR A 203 -0.56 -14.15 6.25
CA THR A 203 -0.70 -14.35 7.71
C THR A 203 -2.01 -13.74 8.22
N ALA A 204 -2.36 -12.53 7.77
CA ALA A 204 -3.63 -11.89 8.11
C ALA A 204 -4.84 -12.67 7.56
N ALA A 205 -4.71 -13.28 6.38
CA ALA A 205 -5.75 -14.13 5.81
C ALA A 205 -5.97 -15.42 6.61
N ASP A 206 -4.94 -15.96 7.22
CA ASP A 206 -5.01 -17.23 7.95
C ASP A 206 -5.34 -17.04 9.43
N SER A 207 -4.64 -16.14 10.11
CA SER A 207 -4.67 -16.00 11.57
C SER A 207 -5.12 -14.64 12.10
N GLY A 208 -5.33 -13.62 11.25
CA GLY A 208 -5.77 -12.32 11.71
C GLY A 208 -7.15 -12.37 12.38
N ALA A 209 -7.37 -11.66 13.46
CA ALA A 209 -8.68 -11.61 14.12
C ALA A 209 -9.69 -10.82 13.25
N PRO A 210 -10.90 -11.32 13.01
CA PRO A 210 -11.94 -10.56 12.30
C PRO A 210 -12.19 -9.20 12.95
N GLY A 211 -12.28 -8.15 12.14
CA GLY A 211 -12.45 -6.77 12.58
C GLY A 211 -11.15 -6.08 13.01
N ALA A 212 -10.03 -6.80 13.12
CA ALA A 212 -8.76 -6.22 13.53
C ALA A 212 -8.12 -5.36 12.43
N ILE A 213 -7.34 -4.39 12.91
CA ILE A 213 -6.42 -3.58 12.11
C ILE A 213 -5.00 -3.96 12.52
N TYR A 214 -4.14 -4.17 11.54
CA TYR A 214 -2.73 -4.47 11.76
C TYR A 214 -1.84 -3.47 11.02
N HIS A 215 -0.87 -2.91 11.73
CA HIS A 215 0.25 -2.24 11.12
C HIS A 215 1.34 -3.28 10.81
N VAL A 216 1.97 -3.17 9.66
CA VAL A 216 3.06 -4.08 9.25
C VAL A 216 4.23 -3.27 8.72
N SER A 217 5.45 -3.64 9.10
CA SER A 217 6.68 -2.99 8.63
C SER A 217 7.84 -3.97 8.76
N ASP A 218 9.04 -3.57 8.35
CA ASP A 218 10.28 -4.32 8.59
C ASP A 218 10.77 -4.23 10.05
N GLY A 219 9.96 -3.66 10.94
CA GLY A 219 10.27 -3.53 12.37
C GLY A 219 11.27 -2.42 12.70
N THR A 220 11.82 -1.73 11.70
CA THR A 220 12.84 -0.69 11.86
C THR A 220 12.28 0.70 11.55
N GLU A 221 12.68 1.69 12.35
CA GLU A 221 12.47 3.09 12.02
C GLU A 221 13.67 3.62 11.26
N HIS A 222 13.47 4.02 9.99
CA HIS A 222 14.52 4.50 9.12
C HIS A 222 14.55 6.03 9.05
N LEU A 223 15.75 6.62 9.11
CA LEU A 223 15.92 8.01 8.76
C LEU A 223 15.94 8.20 7.24
N TRP A 224 15.34 9.29 6.76
CA TRP A 224 15.30 9.60 5.34
C TRP A 224 16.69 9.66 4.71
N ALA A 225 17.66 10.21 5.43
CA ALA A 225 19.06 10.26 5.00
C ALA A 225 19.67 8.85 4.86
N ASP A 226 19.38 7.94 5.80
CA ASP A 226 19.92 6.59 5.81
C ASP A 226 19.32 5.74 4.68
N ILE A 227 18.04 5.94 4.36
CA ILE A 227 17.41 5.31 3.17
C ILE A 227 18.15 5.77 1.90
N GLY A 228 18.41 7.07 1.76
CA GLY A 228 19.19 7.59 0.63
C GLY A 228 20.62 7.05 0.57
N ALA A 229 21.28 6.91 1.72
CA ALA A 229 22.61 6.34 1.84
C ALA A 229 22.64 4.84 1.48
N ALA A 230 21.62 4.08 1.91
CA ALA A 230 21.49 2.66 1.58
C ALA A 230 21.33 2.42 0.07
N VAL A 231 20.49 3.24 -0.60
CA VAL A 231 20.37 3.19 -2.07
C VAL A 231 21.69 3.57 -2.75
N ALA A 232 22.39 4.58 -2.26
CA ALA A 232 23.68 4.99 -2.80
C ALA A 232 24.73 3.89 -2.67
N ALA A 233 24.77 3.19 -1.55
CA ALA A 233 25.67 2.05 -1.32
C ALA A 233 25.47 0.93 -2.35
N VAL A 234 24.19 0.56 -2.62
CA VAL A 234 23.85 -0.46 -3.65
C VAL A 234 24.29 -0.01 -5.05
N LEU A 235 24.16 1.29 -5.34
CA LEU A 235 24.54 1.86 -6.65
C LEU A 235 26.04 2.18 -6.79
N GLY A 236 26.86 1.90 -5.76
CA GLY A 236 28.29 2.26 -5.76
C GLY A 236 28.54 3.78 -5.83
N ARG A 237 27.67 4.57 -5.22
CA ARG A 237 27.72 6.05 -5.25
C ARG A 237 27.86 6.64 -3.86
N ARG A 238 28.22 7.93 -3.81
CA ARG A 238 28.22 8.70 -2.56
C ARG A 238 26.79 8.96 -2.10
N ALA A 239 26.57 8.98 -0.78
CA ALA A 239 25.30 9.33 -0.18
C ALA A 239 24.87 10.74 -0.62
N PRO A 240 23.59 10.93 -0.99
CA PRO A 240 23.07 12.24 -1.42
C PRO A 240 22.95 13.18 -0.23
N ARG A 241 23.14 14.49 -0.47
CA ARG A 241 22.91 15.52 0.54
C ARG A 241 21.41 15.78 0.71
N VAL A 242 20.92 15.78 1.94
CA VAL A 242 19.54 16.18 2.22
C VAL A 242 19.37 17.68 2.00
N VAL A 243 18.45 18.04 1.10
CA VAL A 243 18.11 19.43 0.78
C VAL A 243 16.71 19.74 1.28
N HIS A 244 16.60 20.68 2.20
CA HIS A 244 15.32 21.08 2.77
C HIS A 244 14.62 22.11 1.86
N ILE A 245 13.42 21.76 1.43
CA ILE A 245 12.53 22.62 0.66
C ILE A 245 11.49 23.20 1.61
N PRO A 246 11.40 24.53 1.78
CA PRO A 246 10.38 25.14 2.63
C PRO A 246 8.99 24.72 2.22
N GLY A 247 8.15 24.38 3.20
CA GLY A 247 6.80 23.84 2.97
C GLY A 247 5.94 24.77 2.09
N GLY A 248 5.99 26.09 2.32
CA GLY A 248 5.28 27.07 1.49
C GLY A 248 5.67 27.03 0.01
N VAL A 249 6.99 26.87 -0.27
CA VAL A 249 7.50 26.74 -1.65
C VAL A 249 6.97 25.44 -2.28
N ALA A 250 7.03 24.32 -1.56
CA ALA A 250 6.54 23.04 -2.08
C ALA A 250 5.02 23.08 -2.34
N VAL A 251 4.23 23.69 -1.46
CA VAL A 251 2.78 23.85 -1.63
C VAL A 251 2.46 24.75 -2.83
N ALA A 252 3.17 25.87 -3.00
CA ALA A 252 3.00 26.75 -4.16
C ALA A 252 3.34 26.02 -5.48
N ALA A 253 4.48 25.31 -5.52
CA ALA A 253 4.87 24.51 -6.66
C ALA A 253 3.83 23.42 -7.00
N ALA A 254 3.33 22.70 -5.99
CA ALA A 254 2.31 21.67 -6.19
C ALA A 254 1.00 22.21 -6.78
N ARG A 255 0.63 23.46 -6.45
CA ARG A 255 -0.55 24.12 -7.04
C ARG A 255 -0.34 24.46 -8.52
N VAL A 256 0.86 24.88 -8.88
CA VAL A 256 1.22 25.24 -10.26
C VAL A 256 1.35 24.01 -11.16
N PHE A 257 2.09 22.99 -10.71
CA PHE A 257 2.34 21.79 -11.51
C PHE A 257 1.16 20.80 -11.54
N GLY A 258 0.20 20.96 -10.63
CA GLY A 258 -1.03 20.18 -10.60
C GLY A 258 -0.87 18.73 -10.12
N ARG A 259 -1.99 18.01 -10.06
CA ARG A 259 -2.09 16.67 -9.46
C ARG A 259 -1.45 15.54 -10.27
N GLY A 260 -1.18 15.75 -11.55
CA GLY A 260 -0.49 14.78 -12.40
C GLY A 260 1.03 14.76 -12.21
N SER A 261 1.59 15.74 -11.51
CA SER A 261 3.04 15.90 -11.33
C SER A 261 3.59 15.04 -10.17
N VAL A 262 4.91 14.93 -10.12
CA VAL A 262 5.64 14.30 -9.00
C VAL A 262 5.39 15.05 -7.68
N LEU A 263 5.23 16.38 -7.77
CA LEU A 263 4.89 17.29 -6.66
C LEU A 263 3.38 17.53 -6.58
N ASN A 264 2.60 16.46 -6.53
CA ASN A 264 1.15 16.63 -6.35
C ASN A 264 0.81 17.08 -4.92
N PRO A 265 -0.31 17.82 -4.71
CA PRO A 265 -0.68 18.37 -3.41
C PRO A 265 -0.79 17.33 -2.30
N ASP A 266 -1.28 16.11 -2.60
CA ASP A 266 -1.42 15.04 -1.61
C ASP A 266 -0.07 14.55 -1.11
N LYS A 267 0.90 14.35 -2.02
CA LYS A 267 2.25 13.94 -1.64
C LYS A 267 3.02 15.05 -0.90
N VAL A 268 2.77 16.30 -1.23
CA VAL A 268 3.31 17.43 -0.48
C VAL A 268 2.70 17.48 0.92
N ALA A 269 1.39 17.28 1.07
CA ALA A 269 0.73 17.25 2.37
C ALA A 269 1.33 16.14 3.27
N GLU A 270 1.54 14.93 2.73
CA GLU A 270 2.22 13.85 3.44
C GLU A 270 3.67 14.21 3.79
N ALA A 271 4.43 14.74 2.84
CA ALA A 271 5.85 15.07 3.02
C ALA A 271 6.12 16.24 3.97
N LEU A 272 5.14 17.06 4.29
CA LEU A 272 5.26 18.12 5.31
C LEU A 272 5.45 17.55 6.72
N HIS A 273 4.98 16.34 6.98
CA HIS A 273 5.08 15.69 8.28
C HIS A 273 6.41 14.93 8.41
N PRO A 274 7.13 15.09 9.54
CA PRO A 274 8.48 14.54 9.69
C PRO A 274 8.51 13.04 10.04
N ALA A 275 7.38 12.45 10.41
CA ALA A 275 7.35 11.05 10.83
C ALA A 275 6.15 10.31 10.25
N TRP A 276 6.44 9.13 9.72
CA TRP A 276 5.50 8.14 9.20
C TRP A 276 5.97 6.76 9.64
N THR A 277 5.90 6.49 10.95
CA THR A 277 6.32 5.21 11.49
C THR A 277 5.20 4.57 12.31
N SER A 278 5.14 3.25 12.26
CA SER A 278 4.25 2.44 13.09
C SER A 278 5.00 1.82 14.26
N ALA A 279 4.33 1.69 15.39
CA ALA A 279 4.77 0.80 16.46
C ALA A 279 4.78 -0.67 15.95
N PRO A 280 5.48 -1.59 16.61
CA PRO A 280 5.39 -3.01 16.32
C PRO A 280 3.92 -3.47 16.27
N GLY A 281 3.54 -4.12 15.18
CA GLY A 281 2.17 -4.58 14.98
C GLY A 281 1.84 -5.82 15.81
N ARG A 282 0.54 -6.10 15.98
CA ARG A 282 0.05 -7.28 16.74
C ARG A 282 -0.17 -8.51 15.86
N LEU A 283 -0.01 -8.39 14.54
CA LEU A 283 -0.06 -9.54 13.65
C LEU A 283 1.12 -10.47 13.97
N PRO A 284 0.94 -11.79 14.11
CA PRO A 284 2.04 -12.75 14.31
C PRO A 284 2.82 -12.95 13.00
N PHE A 285 3.49 -11.90 12.58
CA PHE A 285 4.29 -11.81 11.36
C PHE A 285 5.68 -11.26 11.71
N THR A 286 6.72 -11.90 11.19
CA THR A 286 8.10 -11.44 11.32
C THR A 286 8.64 -11.14 9.92
N PRO A 287 9.08 -9.89 9.65
CA PRO A 287 9.73 -9.56 8.40
C PRO A 287 11.07 -10.26 8.29
N GLU A 288 11.42 -10.75 7.10
CA GLU A 288 12.65 -11.50 6.86
C GLU A 288 13.68 -10.71 6.02
N ILE A 289 13.21 -9.70 5.27
CA ILE A 289 14.03 -8.98 4.29
C ILE A 289 14.46 -7.64 4.85
N THR A 290 15.76 -7.50 5.11
CA THR A 290 16.35 -6.23 5.54
C THR A 290 16.38 -5.20 4.42
N LEU A 291 16.42 -3.89 4.77
CA LEU A 291 16.47 -2.82 3.77
C LEU A 291 17.64 -2.99 2.77
N PRO A 292 18.91 -3.31 3.18
CA PRO A 292 19.98 -3.51 2.22
C PRO A 292 19.78 -4.70 1.28
N GLU A 293 19.20 -5.80 1.76
CA GLU A 293 18.91 -6.98 0.93
C GLU A 293 17.82 -6.70 -0.09
N GLY A 294 16.70 -6.12 0.36
CA GLY A 294 15.58 -5.75 -0.52
C GLY A 294 15.97 -4.72 -1.58
N LEU A 295 16.84 -3.74 -1.23
CA LEU A 295 17.37 -2.78 -2.19
C LEU A 295 18.26 -3.45 -3.25
N ARG A 296 19.16 -4.37 -2.85
CA ARG A 296 19.95 -5.14 -3.80
C ARG A 296 19.05 -5.92 -4.76
N ALA A 297 18.10 -6.68 -4.24
CA ALA A 297 17.16 -7.44 -5.07
C ALA A 297 16.37 -6.57 -6.05
N ALA A 298 16.04 -5.34 -5.67
CA ALA A 298 15.23 -4.44 -6.49
C ALA A 298 16.03 -3.63 -7.53
N LEU A 299 17.30 -3.35 -7.28
CA LEU A 299 18.12 -2.43 -8.08
C LEU A 299 19.16 -3.13 -8.96
N THR A 300 19.40 -4.43 -8.74
CA THR A 300 20.35 -5.25 -9.54
C THR A 300 19.65 -6.32 -10.41
N ALA A 301 18.31 -6.41 -10.34
CA ALA A 301 17.50 -7.33 -11.12
C ALA A 301 17.22 -6.86 -12.56
#